data_6c4f6802b416bc2b8b735e082c2ee122
#
_entry.id   6c4f6802b416bc2b8b735e082c2ee122
#
_cell.length_a   1.000
_cell.length_b   1.000
_cell.length_c   1.000
_cell.angle_alpha   90.00
_cell.angle_beta   90.00
_cell.angle_gamma   90.00
#
_symmetry.space_group_name_H-M   'P 1'
#
loop_
_entity.id
_entity.type
_entity.pdbx_description
1 polymer ?
#
loop_
_entity_poly.entity_id
_entity_poly.type
_entity_poly.pdbx_seq_one_letter_code
_entity_poly.pdbx_strand_id
1 'polypeptide(L)'
;MFDFLIRKHIINSAQNFIDRLEPKVIIHLHHDLPLPSVGLMKKLAVVVSQINAMEKDIGVLTDEQLKGKTDSFKTRYHKEIQVEKQELARLKALQKEAKTFEEKDDFNLQIDEAKKQLKSAKKKILDELLPEAFAVVREVGKRVLNMRHFDVQLIGGMVLHNGNIAEMTTGEGKTLVATLPAYLNALTGEGVHVVTALR
;
A
#
# COMPACT_ATOMS: atom_id res chain seq x y z
N MET A 1 21.79 23.43 -20.18
CA MET A 1 21.86 22.38 -21.23
C MET A 1 22.29 21.03 -20.66
N PHE A 2 23.38 20.94 -19.86
CA PHE A 2 23.88 19.68 -19.30
C PHE A 2 22.88 18.98 -18.35
N ASP A 3 22.24 19.72 -17.43
CA ASP A 3 21.21 19.17 -16.53
C ASP A 3 20.00 18.57 -17.26
N PHE A 4 19.59 19.19 -18.36
CA PHE A 4 18.50 18.66 -19.17
C PHE A 4 18.86 17.31 -19.82
N LEU A 5 20.09 17.15 -20.30
CA LEU A 5 20.56 15.88 -20.89
C LEU A 5 20.69 14.78 -19.86
N ILE A 6 21.20 15.10 -18.66
CA ILE A 6 21.29 14.15 -17.54
C ILE A 6 19.89 13.70 -17.13
N ARG A 7 18.96 14.65 -16.94
CA ARG A 7 17.57 14.35 -16.58
C ARG A 7 16.93 13.42 -17.59
N LYS A 8 17.01 13.77 -18.88
CA LYS A 8 16.48 12.95 -19.99
C LYS A 8 17.07 11.54 -19.97
N HIS A 9 18.38 11.41 -19.75
CA HIS A 9 19.05 10.11 -19.67
C HIS A 9 18.51 9.27 -18.50
N ILE A 10 18.36 9.86 -17.30
CA ILE A 10 17.84 9.16 -16.11
C ILE A 10 16.40 8.68 -16.35
N ILE A 11 15.54 9.55 -16.89
CA ILE A 11 14.13 9.21 -17.15
C ILE A 11 14.03 8.12 -18.22
N ASN A 12 14.77 8.23 -19.32
CA ASN A 12 14.80 7.20 -20.36
C ASN A 12 15.31 5.85 -19.84
N SER A 13 16.35 5.86 -19.00
CA SER A 13 16.85 4.64 -18.36
C SER A 13 15.79 3.99 -17.45
N ALA A 14 15.03 4.79 -16.73
CA ALA A 14 13.94 4.30 -15.89
C ALA A 14 12.77 3.77 -16.74
N GLN A 15 12.40 4.47 -17.83
CA GLN A 15 11.38 4.00 -18.77
C GLN A 15 11.78 2.67 -19.39
N ASN A 16 13.02 2.55 -19.88
CA ASN A 16 13.53 1.28 -20.44
C ASN A 16 13.53 0.12 -19.43
N PHE A 17 13.74 0.42 -18.13
CA PHE A 17 13.59 -0.59 -17.08
C PHE A 17 12.12 -1.03 -16.93
N ILE A 18 11.20 -0.10 -16.93
CA ILE A 18 9.75 -0.37 -16.78
C ILE A 18 9.23 -1.15 -17.99
N ASP A 19 9.65 -0.78 -19.20
CA ASP A 19 9.22 -1.42 -20.45
C ASP A 19 9.68 -2.89 -20.59
N ARG A 20 10.69 -3.29 -19.79
CA ARG A 20 11.21 -4.67 -19.73
C ARG A 20 10.55 -5.54 -18.67
N LEU A 21 9.65 -4.95 -17.85
CA LEU A 21 8.96 -5.74 -16.82
C LEU A 21 8.00 -6.75 -17.45
N GLU A 22 8.01 -7.97 -16.93
CA GLU A 22 7.08 -9.05 -17.31
C GLU A 22 6.37 -9.58 -16.05
N PRO A 23 5.02 -9.57 -16.02
CA PRO A 23 4.11 -9.02 -17.04
C PRO A 23 4.28 -7.51 -17.27
N LYS A 24 3.97 -7.10 -18.52
CA LYS A 24 4.15 -5.72 -18.96
C LYS A 24 3.39 -4.73 -18.09
N VAL A 25 4.03 -3.59 -17.83
CA VAL A 25 3.45 -2.43 -17.12
C VAL A 25 3.27 -1.28 -18.10
N ILE A 26 2.06 -0.74 -18.17
CA ILE A 26 1.69 0.31 -19.13
C ILE A 26 1.68 1.65 -18.40
N ILE A 27 2.86 2.26 -18.26
CA ILE A 27 3.04 3.61 -17.74
C ILE A 27 4.10 4.34 -18.55
N HIS A 28 3.95 5.67 -18.68
CA HIS A 28 4.93 6.53 -19.32
C HIS A 28 5.43 7.59 -18.33
N LEU A 29 6.73 7.67 -18.17
CA LEU A 29 7.37 8.68 -17.33
C LEU A 29 7.50 9.98 -18.11
N HIS A 30 6.81 11.03 -17.63
CA HIS A 30 6.94 12.35 -18.23
C HIS A 30 8.32 12.95 -17.97
N HIS A 31 8.84 13.73 -18.92
CA HIS A 31 10.18 14.34 -18.82
C HIS A 31 10.29 15.35 -17.66
N ASP A 32 9.18 15.89 -17.16
CA ASP A 32 9.13 16.80 -16.00
C ASP A 32 9.02 16.07 -14.66
N LEU A 33 8.95 14.73 -14.64
CA LEU A 33 8.89 13.97 -13.41
C LEU A 33 10.08 14.35 -12.50
N PRO A 34 9.85 14.75 -11.23
CA PRO A 34 10.95 15.07 -10.31
C PRO A 34 11.94 13.91 -10.17
N LEU A 35 13.24 14.18 -10.33
CA LEU A 35 14.26 13.13 -10.29
C LEU A 35 14.21 12.24 -9.03
N PRO A 36 13.95 12.77 -7.81
CA PRO A 36 13.79 11.94 -6.63
C PRO A 36 12.65 10.91 -6.74
N SER A 37 11.61 11.21 -7.54
CA SER A 37 10.47 10.32 -7.75
C SER A 37 10.76 9.17 -8.71
N VAL A 38 11.79 9.27 -9.55
CA VAL A 38 12.12 8.25 -10.57
C VAL A 38 12.43 6.89 -9.91
N GLY A 39 13.20 6.90 -8.83
CA GLY A 39 13.50 5.68 -8.07
C GLY A 39 12.25 5.03 -7.45
N LEU A 40 11.33 5.85 -6.94
CA LEU A 40 10.04 5.40 -6.43
C LEU A 40 9.20 4.77 -7.55
N MET A 41 9.09 5.44 -8.70
CA MET A 41 8.31 4.95 -9.85
C MET A 41 8.79 3.57 -10.32
N LYS A 42 10.11 3.33 -10.39
CA LYS A 42 10.66 2.00 -10.71
C LYS A 42 10.23 0.94 -9.70
N LYS A 43 10.29 1.23 -8.41
CA LYS A 43 9.86 0.30 -7.34
C LYS A 43 8.37 -0.02 -7.45
N LEU A 44 7.54 1.00 -7.63
CA LEU A 44 6.10 0.82 -7.75
C LEU A 44 5.71 0.08 -9.04
N ALA A 45 6.43 0.30 -10.15
CA ALA A 45 6.22 -0.44 -11.39
C ALA A 45 6.50 -1.96 -11.23
N VAL A 46 7.49 -2.35 -10.44
CA VAL A 46 7.72 -3.78 -10.11
C VAL A 46 6.50 -4.37 -9.38
N VAL A 47 5.93 -3.64 -8.42
CA VAL A 47 4.72 -4.10 -7.71
C VAL A 47 3.52 -4.18 -8.68
N VAL A 48 3.38 -3.22 -9.61
CA VAL A 48 2.33 -3.30 -10.65
C VAL A 48 2.51 -4.56 -11.52
N SER A 49 3.74 -4.90 -11.90
CA SER A 49 4.01 -6.15 -12.63
C SER A 49 3.58 -7.39 -11.83
N GLN A 50 3.83 -7.42 -10.51
CA GLN A 50 3.33 -8.50 -9.64
C GLN A 50 1.80 -8.56 -9.61
N ILE A 51 1.12 -7.41 -9.54
CA ILE A 51 -0.35 -7.34 -9.60
C ILE A 51 -0.87 -7.85 -10.94
N ASN A 52 -0.21 -7.47 -12.06
CA ASN A 52 -0.56 -7.93 -13.40
C ASN A 52 -0.36 -9.44 -13.55
N ALA A 53 0.66 -10.02 -12.92
CA ALA A 53 0.89 -11.48 -12.92
C ALA A 53 -0.28 -12.25 -12.27
N MET A 54 -0.90 -11.68 -11.23
CA MET A 54 -2.02 -12.31 -10.51
C MET A 54 -3.37 -12.16 -11.22
N GLU A 55 -3.47 -11.32 -12.26
CA GLU A 55 -4.77 -10.96 -12.88
C GLU A 55 -5.52 -12.18 -13.42
N LYS A 56 -4.83 -13.14 -14.02
CA LYS A 56 -5.45 -14.37 -14.55
C LYS A 56 -5.98 -15.27 -13.44
N ASP A 57 -5.18 -15.47 -12.39
CA ASP A 57 -5.55 -16.36 -11.27
C ASP A 57 -6.70 -15.78 -10.44
N ILE A 58 -6.69 -14.48 -10.23
CA ILE A 58 -7.79 -13.78 -9.53
C ILE A 58 -9.04 -13.73 -10.42
N GLY A 59 -8.89 -13.55 -11.73
CA GLY A 59 -10.00 -13.45 -12.69
C GLY A 59 -10.83 -14.72 -12.86
N VAL A 60 -10.30 -15.89 -12.51
CA VAL A 60 -11.06 -17.17 -12.56
C VAL A 60 -11.77 -17.51 -11.26
N LEU A 61 -11.54 -16.76 -10.18
CA LEU A 61 -12.21 -16.98 -8.88
C LEU A 61 -13.69 -16.64 -8.97
N THR A 62 -14.53 -17.38 -8.24
CA THR A 62 -15.95 -17.02 -8.05
C THR A 62 -16.08 -15.79 -7.14
N ASP A 63 -17.27 -15.18 -7.12
CA ASP A 63 -17.53 -14.03 -6.24
C ASP A 63 -17.43 -14.40 -4.76
N GLU A 64 -17.82 -15.63 -4.38
CA GLU A 64 -17.66 -16.16 -3.03
C GLU A 64 -16.18 -16.32 -2.67
N GLN A 65 -15.35 -16.82 -3.60
CA GLN A 65 -13.92 -16.95 -3.40
C GLN A 65 -13.25 -15.59 -3.28
N LEU A 66 -13.64 -14.59 -4.08
CA LEU A 66 -13.14 -13.21 -3.95
C LEU A 66 -13.52 -12.59 -2.59
N LYS A 67 -14.74 -12.80 -2.11
CA LYS A 67 -15.14 -12.37 -0.76
C LYS A 67 -14.31 -13.03 0.31
N GLY A 68 -14.06 -14.35 0.19
CA GLY A 68 -13.23 -15.13 1.12
C GLY A 68 -11.77 -14.68 1.19
N LYS A 69 -11.24 -14.02 0.13
CA LYS A 69 -9.90 -13.42 0.17
C LYS A 69 -9.77 -12.38 1.28
N THR A 70 -10.82 -11.59 1.52
CA THR A 70 -10.82 -10.58 2.60
C THR A 70 -10.58 -11.20 3.98
N ASP A 71 -11.23 -12.33 4.28
CA ASP A 71 -11.06 -13.01 5.56
C ASP A 71 -9.68 -13.66 5.67
N SER A 72 -9.17 -14.21 4.56
CA SER A 72 -7.80 -14.71 4.48
C SER A 72 -6.77 -13.60 4.75
N PHE A 73 -6.93 -12.41 4.15
CA PHE A 73 -6.04 -11.28 4.39
C PHE A 73 -6.07 -10.81 5.85
N LYS A 74 -7.27 -10.68 6.44
CA LYS A 74 -7.43 -10.34 7.86
C LYS A 74 -6.75 -11.35 8.76
N THR A 75 -6.91 -12.63 8.48
CA THR A 75 -6.29 -13.71 9.25
C THR A 75 -4.76 -13.63 9.18
N ARG A 76 -4.20 -13.43 7.97
CA ARG A 76 -2.74 -13.26 7.78
C ARG A 76 -2.24 -12.03 8.53
N TYR A 77 -2.94 -10.89 8.40
CA TYR A 77 -2.59 -9.65 9.09
C TYR A 77 -2.55 -9.83 10.61
N HIS A 78 -3.63 -10.35 11.20
CA HIS A 78 -3.72 -10.51 12.66
C HIS A 78 -2.72 -11.52 13.21
N LYS A 79 -2.43 -12.58 12.47
CA LYS A 79 -1.41 -13.57 12.85
C LYS A 79 -0.03 -12.94 12.91
N GLU A 80 0.34 -12.14 11.92
CA GLU A 80 1.68 -11.54 11.83
C GLU A 80 1.94 -10.51 12.93
N ILE A 81 0.94 -9.74 13.34
CA ILE A 81 1.11 -8.69 14.37
C ILE A 81 0.81 -9.17 15.80
N GLN A 82 0.49 -10.46 15.97
CA GLN A 82 -0.02 -10.97 17.25
C GLN A 82 1.00 -10.84 18.37
N VAL A 83 2.27 -11.15 18.09
CA VAL A 83 3.36 -11.13 19.07
C VAL A 83 3.59 -9.71 19.60
N GLU A 84 3.75 -8.74 18.70
CA GLU A 84 3.98 -7.33 19.04
C GLU A 84 2.77 -6.72 19.77
N LYS A 85 1.57 -7.14 19.38
CA LYS A 85 0.33 -6.69 20.04
C LYS A 85 0.23 -7.24 21.47
N GLN A 86 0.60 -8.50 21.69
CA GLN A 86 0.61 -9.12 23.02
C GLN A 86 1.68 -8.48 23.91
N GLU A 87 2.89 -8.25 23.39
CA GLU A 87 3.96 -7.61 24.15
C GLU A 87 3.59 -6.18 24.56
N LEU A 88 3.02 -5.40 23.65
CA LEU A 88 2.52 -4.06 23.98
C LEU A 88 1.44 -4.11 25.05
N ALA A 89 0.53 -5.08 25.00
CA ALA A 89 -0.52 -5.26 26.03
C ALA A 89 0.07 -5.60 27.39
N ARG A 90 1.06 -6.52 27.42
CA ARG A 90 1.79 -6.94 28.63
C ARG A 90 2.50 -5.76 29.27
N LEU A 91 3.27 -4.99 28.52
CA LEU A 91 3.99 -3.82 29.03
C LEU A 91 3.04 -2.76 29.62
N LYS A 92 1.91 -2.53 28.98
CA LYS A 92 0.87 -1.63 29.50
C LYS A 92 0.23 -2.14 30.79
N ALA A 93 0.09 -3.44 30.95
CA ALA A 93 -0.42 -4.04 32.20
C ALA A 93 0.60 -3.84 33.34
N LEU A 94 1.87 -4.14 33.10
CA LEU A 94 2.95 -3.96 34.08
C LEU A 94 3.10 -2.49 34.49
N GLN A 95 3.01 -1.56 33.55
CA GLN A 95 3.04 -0.12 33.83
C GLN A 95 1.95 0.31 34.81
N LYS A 96 0.74 -0.26 34.72
CA LYS A 96 -0.37 0.05 35.65
C LYS A 96 -0.09 -0.45 37.07
N GLU A 97 0.68 -1.51 37.22
CA GLU A 97 1.04 -2.12 38.52
C GLU A 97 2.27 -1.44 39.14
N ALA A 98 3.05 -0.71 38.38
CA ALA A 98 4.24 0.02 38.83
C ALA A 98 3.91 1.06 39.90
N LYS A 99 4.65 1.05 41.02
CA LYS A 99 4.40 1.87 42.19
C LYS A 99 5.26 3.12 42.24
N THR A 100 6.48 3.07 41.68
CA THR A 100 7.40 4.21 41.68
C THR A 100 7.34 4.99 40.37
N PHE A 101 7.79 6.24 40.42
CA PHE A 101 7.89 7.09 39.23
C PHE A 101 8.95 6.55 38.27
N GLU A 102 10.08 6.09 38.80
CA GLU A 102 11.19 5.52 38.00
C GLU A 102 10.75 4.29 37.22
N GLU A 103 10.05 3.31 37.89
CA GLU A 103 9.49 2.15 37.22
C GLU A 103 8.51 2.52 36.08
N LYS A 104 7.67 3.54 36.31
CA LYS A 104 6.72 4.00 35.28
C LYS A 104 7.41 4.63 34.08
N ASP A 105 8.50 5.34 34.30
CA ASP A 105 9.28 5.98 33.24
C ASP A 105 10.02 4.92 32.39
N ASP A 106 10.61 3.92 33.03
CA ASP A 106 11.20 2.78 32.31
C ASP A 106 10.17 2.03 31.45
N PHE A 107 8.96 1.79 31.97
CA PHE A 107 7.89 1.19 31.18
C PHE A 107 7.42 2.11 30.04
N ASN A 108 7.42 3.43 30.19
CA ASN A 108 7.09 4.36 29.10
C ASN A 108 8.04 4.17 27.91
N LEU A 109 9.35 4.09 28.17
CA LEU A 109 10.36 3.86 27.13
C LEU A 109 10.15 2.51 26.42
N GLN A 110 9.90 1.45 27.17
CA GLN A 110 9.64 0.11 26.61
C GLN A 110 8.33 0.09 25.79
N ILE A 111 7.28 0.73 26.27
CA ILE A 111 6.00 0.87 25.54
C ILE A 111 6.17 1.63 24.25
N ASP A 112 6.96 2.69 24.24
CA ASP A 112 7.18 3.47 23.01
C ASP A 112 8.01 2.69 21.97
N GLU A 113 8.96 1.87 22.42
CA GLU A 113 9.68 0.96 21.53
C GLU A 113 8.76 -0.15 21.01
N ALA A 114 7.94 -0.77 21.85
CA ALA A 114 6.96 -1.78 21.43
C ALA A 114 5.91 -1.21 20.44
N LYS A 115 5.49 0.05 20.61
CA LYS A 115 4.62 0.73 19.63
C LYS A 115 5.30 0.90 18.28
N LYS A 116 6.61 1.23 18.23
CA LYS A 116 7.37 1.34 16.98
C LYS A 116 7.50 -0.01 16.30
N GLN A 117 7.78 -1.07 17.06
CA GLN A 117 7.86 -2.44 16.54
C GLN A 117 6.53 -2.88 15.95
N LEU A 118 5.42 -2.69 16.68
CA LEU A 118 4.08 -3.00 16.19
C LEU A 118 3.73 -2.19 14.92
N LYS A 119 4.08 -0.91 14.86
CA LYS A 119 3.88 -0.08 13.66
C LYS A 119 4.68 -0.60 12.47
N SER A 120 5.91 -1.04 12.70
CA SER A 120 6.77 -1.63 11.67
C SER A 120 6.20 -2.96 11.15
N ALA A 121 5.76 -3.85 12.05
CA ALA A 121 5.15 -5.13 11.70
C ALA A 121 3.84 -4.93 10.91
N LYS A 122 2.98 -3.99 11.34
CA LYS A 122 1.76 -3.61 10.60
C LYS A 122 2.08 -3.15 9.19
N LYS A 123 3.08 -2.27 9.03
CA LYS A 123 3.47 -1.78 7.71
C LYS A 123 3.99 -2.93 6.84
N LYS A 124 4.88 -3.76 7.36
CA LYS A 124 5.48 -4.89 6.64
C LYS A 124 4.41 -5.82 6.09
N ILE A 125 3.47 -6.27 6.92
CA ILE A 125 2.42 -7.19 6.47
C ILE A 125 1.47 -6.54 5.47
N LEU A 126 1.14 -5.24 5.59
CA LEU A 126 0.33 -4.55 4.60
C LEU A 126 1.06 -4.42 3.26
N ASP A 127 2.37 -4.13 3.27
CA ASP A 127 3.20 -4.10 2.06
C ASP A 127 3.26 -5.49 1.38
N GLU A 128 3.30 -6.59 2.15
CA GLU A 128 3.26 -7.96 1.63
C GLU A 128 1.88 -8.35 1.07
N LEU A 129 0.79 -7.88 1.66
CA LEU A 129 -0.58 -8.14 1.20
C LEU A 129 -0.96 -7.28 0.00
N LEU A 130 -0.33 -6.12 -0.18
CA LEU A 130 -0.71 -5.10 -1.14
C LEU A 130 -0.88 -5.63 -2.57
N PRO A 131 0.05 -6.40 -3.16
CA PRO A 131 -0.10 -6.84 -4.54
C PRO A 131 -1.36 -7.69 -4.76
N GLU A 132 -1.60 -8.67 -3.87
CA GLU A 132 -2.77 -9.55 -3.94
C GLU A 132 -4.07 -8.80 -3.65
N ALA A 133 -4.08 -7.92 -2.64
CA ALA A 133 -5.23 -7.10 -2.29
C ALA A 133 -5.63 -6.15 -3.43
N PHE A 134 -4.66 -5.51 -4.08
CA PHE A 134 -4.93 -4.63 -5.22
C PHE A 134 -5.42 -5.41 -6.44
N ALA A 135 -4.91 -6.62 -6.68
CA ALA A 135 -5.41 -7.49 -7.74
C ALA A 135 -6.88 -7.87 -7.51
N VAL A 136 -7.26 -8.18 -6.25
CA VAL A 136 -8.66 -8.45 -5.87
C VAL A 136 -9.54 -7.22 -6.09
N VAL A 137 -9.13 -6.03 -5.60
CA VAL A 137 -9.92 -4.79 -5.79
C VAL A 137 -10.06 -4.46 -7.29
N ARG A 138 -9.02 -4.67 -8.09
CA ARG A 138 -9.05 -4.46 -9.55
C ARG A 138 -10.08 -5.35 -10.23
N GLU A 139 -10.11 -6.64 -9.89
CA GLU A 139 -11.08 -7.59 -10.45
C GLU A 139 -12.51 -7.29 -9.99
N VAL A 140 -12.70 -6.97 -8.71
CA VAL A 140 -14.03 -6.57 -8.18
C VAL A 140 -14.52 -5.29 -8.87
N GLY A 141 -13.66 -4.30 -9.05
CA GLY A 141 -14.00 -3.07 -9.77
C GLY A 141 -14.41 -3.34 -11.21
N LYS A 142 -13.73 -4.26 -11.90
CA LYS A 142 -14.08 -4.71 -13.24
C LYS A 142 -15.46 -5.40 -13.28
N ARG A 143 -15.77 -6.30 -12.33
CA ARG A 143 -17.04 -7.04 -12.31
C ARG A 143 -18.23 -6.17 -11.92
N VAL A 144 -18.05 -5.35 -10.87
CA VAL A 144 -19.19 -4.62 -10.24
C VAL A 144 -19.45 -3.29 -10.95
N LEU A 145 -18.37 -2.58 -11.37
CA LEU A 145 -18.46 -1.23 -11.92
C LEU A 145 -18.17 -1.21 -13.44
N ASN A 146 -17.75 -2.33 -14.02
CA ASN A 146 -17.16 -2.40 -15.37
C ASN A 146 -15.95 -1.45 -15.53
N MET A 147 -15.22 -1.22 -14.43
CA MET A 147 -14.06 -0.32 -14.38
C MET A 147 -12.83 -1.08 -13.88
N ARG A 148 -11.94 -1.44 -14.80
CA ARG A 148 -10.63 -2.00 -14.46
C ARG A 148 -9.65 -0.89 -14.17
N HIS A 149 -8.98 -0.91 -13.01
CA HIS A 149 -7.92 0.03 -12.71
C HIS A 149 -6.78 -0.06 -13.73
N PHE A 150 -6.34 1.09 -14.24
CA PHE A 150 -5.12 1.20 -15.05
C PHE A 150 -3.87 1.08 -14.17
N ASP A 151 -2.75 0.74 -14.77
CA ASP A 151 -1.49 0.57 -14.05
C ASP A 151 -1.05 1.84 -13.32
N VAL A 152 -1.24 3.01 -13.94
CA VAL A 152 -0.97 4.31 -13.30
C VAL A 152 -1.88 4.57 -12.09
N GLN A 153 -3.11 4.07 -12.10
CA GLN A 153 -4.04 4.19 -10.98
C GLN A 153 -3.64 3.28 -9.81
N LEU A 154 -3.08 2.09 -10.08
CA LEU A 154 -2.48 1.25 -9.04
C LEU A 154 -1.32 1.97 -8.36
N ILE A 155 -0.46 2.67 -9.12
CA ILE A 155 0.62 3.51 -8.58
C ILE A 155 0.04 4.61 -7.69
N GLY A 156 -0.99 5.33 -8.15
CA GLY A 156 -1.67 6.35 -7.34
C GLY A 156 -2.18 5.79 -6.00
N GLY A 157 -2.79 4.60 -6.02
CA GLY A 157 -3.23 3.90 -4.79
C GLY A 157 -2.08 3.56 -3.84
N MET A 158 -0.94 3.11 -4.37
CA MET A 158 0.26 2.82 -3.57
C MET A 158 0.89 4.09 -2.98
N VAL A 159 0.91 5.19 -3.73
CA VAL A 159 1.39 6.50 -3.26
C VAL A 159 0.55 6.97 -2.07
N LEU A 160 -0.79 6.88 -2.17
CA LEU A 160 -1.71 7.22 -1.08
C LEU A 160 -1.55 6.29 0.13
N HIS A 161 -1.41 4.98 -0.08
CA HIS A 161 -1.18 4.01 0.99
C HIS A 161 0.09 4.33 1.80
N ASN A 162 1.14 4.80 1.13
CA ASN A 162 2.39 5.22 1.75
C ASN A 162 2.33 6.60 2.44
N GLY A 163 1.16 7.23 2.52
CA GLY A 163 0.97 8.54 3.16
C GLY A 163 1.50 9.71 2.34
N ASN A 164 1.71 9.53 1.05
CA ASN A 164 2.14 10.57 0.13
C ASN A 164 0.94 11.18 -0.63
N ILE A 165 1.17 12.29 -1.30
CA ILE A 165 0.17 12.96 -2.14
C ILE A 165 0.30 12.42 -3.57
N ALA A 166 -0.83 11.98 -4.14
CA ALA A 166 -0.96 11.62 -5.54
C ALA A 166 -1.75 12.72 -6.26
N GLU A 167 -1.06 13.49 -7.11
CA GLU A 167 -1.72 14.45 -7.98
C GLU A 167 -2.27 13.73 -9.21
N MET A 168 -3.55 13.98 -9.52
CA MET A 168 -4.25 13.39 -10.65
C MET A 168 -5.16 14.45 -11.30
N THR A 169 -5.17 14.50 -12.62
CA THR A 169 -6.01 15.43 -13.39
C THR A 169 -7.51 15.12 -13.21
N THR A 170 -8.36 16.09 -13.46
CA THR A 170 -9.81 15.88 -13.43
C THR A 170 -10.19 14.82 -14.49
N GLY A 171 -11.04 13.86 -14.10
CA GLY A 171 -11.46 12.75 -14.98
C GLY A 171 -10.59 11.50 -14.93
N GLU A 172 -9.41 11.50 -14.30
CA GLU A 172 -8.52 10.33 -14.24
C GLU A 172 -8.92 9.23 -13.23
N GLY A 173 -10.11 9.35 -12.64
CA GLY A 173 -10.67 8.30 -11.79
C GLY A 173 -10.17 8.29 -10.35
N LYS A 174 -9.96 9.48 -9.74
CA LYS A 174 -9.51 9.64 -8.34
C LYS A 174 -10.34 8.80 -7.35
N THR A 175 -11.67 8.76 -7.55
CA THR A 175 -12.59 7.98 -6.70
C THR A 175 -12.28 6.47 -6.79
N LEU A 176 -12.01 5.98 -8.00
CA LEU A 176 -11.64 4.58 -8.22
C LEU A 176 -10.28 4.26 -7.58
N VAL A 177 -9.29 5.15 -7.70
CA VAL A 177 -7.98 5.02 -7.06
C VAL A 177 -8.10 4.93 -5.54
N ALA A 178 -8.97 5.73 -4.92
CA ALA A 178 -9.15 5.76 -3.47
C ALA A 178 -9.64 4.40 -2.90
N THR A 179 -10.31 3.58 -3.71
CA THR A 179 -10.77 2.24 -3.27
C THR A 179 -9.62 1.31 -2.92
N LEU A 180 -8.48 1.42 -3.58
CA LEU A 180 -7.30 0.59 -3.39
C LEU A 180 -6.71 0.71 -1.98
N PRO A 181 -6.23 1.91 -1.55
CA PRO A 181 -5.70 2.07 -0.21
C PRO A 181 -6.79 1.95 0.87
N ALA A 182 -8.04 2.33 0.58
CA ALA A 182 -9.15 2.18 1.52
C ALA A 182 -9.38 0.70 1.86
N TYR A 183 -9.46 -0.18 0.87
CA TYR A 183 -9.61 -1.61 1.08
C TYR A 183 -8.42 -2.21 1.86
N LEU A 184 -7.18 -1.94 1.41
CA LEU A 184 -5.98 -2.49 2.05
C LEU A 184 -5.88 -2.08 3.52
N ASN A 185 -6.09 -0.81 3.84
CA ASN A 185 -5.99 -0.33 5.22
C ASN A 185 -7.19 -0.79 6.07
N ALA A 186 -8.36 -1.02 5.49
CA ALA A 186 -9.52 -1.55 6.21
C ALA A 186 -9.32 -3.00 6.70
N LEU A 187 -8.38 -3.76 6.14
CA LEU A 187 -8.03 -5.11 6.59
C LEU A 187 -7.52 -5.12 8.04
N THR A 188 -6.99 -4.01 8.52
CA THR A 188 -6.51 -3.87 9.90
C THR A 188 -7.62 -3.93 10.94
N GLY A 189 -8.87 -3.61 10.56
CA GLY A 189 -10.00 -3.46 11.49
C GLY A 189 -9.97 -2.17 12.32
N GLU A 190 -9.01 -1.27 12.10
CA GLU A 190 -8.87 -0.01 12.85
C GLU A 190 -9.70 1.15 12.28
N GLY A 191 -10.39 0.91 11.17
CA GLY A 191 -11.18 1.90 10.44
C GLY A 191 -10.36 2.66 9.41
N VAL A 192 -11.08 3.19 8.40
CA VAL A 192 -10.50 4.07 7.36
C VAL A 192 -11.44 5.25 7.16
N HIS A 193 -10.89 6.45 7.19
CA HIS A 193 -11.63 7.67 6.93
C HIS A 193 -11.33 8.18 5.51
N VAL A 194 -12.38 8.32 4.70
CA VAL A 194 -12.30 8.93 3.36
C VAL A 194 -12.98 10.29 3.44
N VAL A 195 -12.18 11.35 3.28
CA VAL A 195 -12.69 12.73 3.32
C VAL A 195 -12.75 13.27 1.89
N THR A 196 -13.93 13.70 1.48
CA THR A 196 -14.16 14.31 0.16
C THR A 196 -14.73 15.71 0.32
N ALA A 197 -14.37 16.62 -0.58
CA ALA A 197 -15.04 17.91 -0.69
C ALA A 197 -16.30 17.74 -1.54
N LEU A 198 -17.45 18.08 -0.99
CA LEU A 198 -18.68 18.24 -1.77
C LEU A 198 -18.58 19.59 -2.52
N ARG A 199 -18.84 19.57 -3.82
CA ARG A 199 -19.03 20.77 -4.63
C ARG A 199 -20.51 20.95 -4.89
#